data_8720bb1329734a80a6750dd2721c97d8
#
_entry.id   8720bb1329734a80a6750dd2721c97d8
#
_cell.length_a   1.000
_cell.length_b   1.000
_cell.length_c   1.000
_cell.angle_alpha   90.00
_cell.angle_beta   90.00
_cell.angle_gamma   90.00
#
_symmetry.space_group_name_H-M   'P 1'
#
loop_
_entity.id
_entity.type
_entity.pdbx_description
1 polymer ?
#
loop_
_entity_poly.entity_id
_entity_poly.type
_entity_poly.pdbx_seq_one_letter_code
_entity_poly.pdbx_strand_id
1 'polypeptide(L)'
;MIEELIRRAAAGEFAAEYELEQLAAETPAALTPHLPDLLAAGSWFSPKLYRTAGDDIQQAVVTMIDEGGSDLNALLLILAHARGPVAENAFRRWRDQPPPGAGELFIGPADYMVEGGWTLEDGRVRDLCGRTAYALRPDPDRTVGPPDQGECPWCRAPLWTVLDVDTGDPRVAEALAHTGWDGRLRIVTCQGCYAYTTLYSTVSPDGRSGLSGHSAAPVRVIDDQSPPMTLRKVPAELLTDPGMSAGGWDMTTPSIGGHPGWIGDAEYPACPACARTMDYIGMEEAQDPEGEPVAEGTTYLFLDASCGLAATIYQQT
;
A
#
# COMPACT_ATOMS: atom_id res chain seq x y z
N MET A 1 19.29 25.60 0.96
CA MET A 1 19.45 24.21 1.44
C MET A 1 18.66 23.25 0.52
N ILE A 2 17.34 23.37 0.39
CA ILE A 2 16.56 22.51 -0.53
C ILE A 2 16.96 22.67 -1.98
N GLU A 3 17.17 23.88 -2.48
CA GLU A 3 17.66 24.16 -3.85
C GLU A 3 18.99 23.44 -4.16
N GLU A 4 19.88 23.37 -3.18
CA GLU A 4 21.16 22.66 -3.34
C GLU A 4 20.93 21.14 -3.39
N LEU A 5 20.00 20.59 -2.61
CA LEU A 5 19.61 19.18 -2.70
C LEU A 5 19.02 18.87 -4.06
N ILE A 6 18.12 19.71 -4.57
CA ILE A 6 17.52 19.55 -5.91
C ILE A 6 18.62 19.51 -6.97
N ARG A 7 19.58 20.43 -6.92
CA ARG A 7 20.68 20.51 -7.89
C ARG A 7 21.56 19.25 -7.83
N ARG A 8 21.84 18.72 -6.64
CA ARG A 8 22.64 17.51 -6.44
C ARG A 8 21.88 16.25 -6.90
N ALA A 9 20.59 16.15 -6.57
CA ALA A 9 19.72 15.06 -7.04
C ALA A 9 19.60 15.07 -8.58
N ALA A 10 19.41 16.23 -9.20
CA ALA A 10 19.39 16.37 -10.65
C ALA A 10 20.74 15.98 -11.32
N ALA A 11 21.83 16.01 -10.57
CA ALA A 11 23.12 15.47 -11.00
C ALA A 11 23.29 13.97 -10.75
N GLY A 12 22.26 13.26 -10.25
CA GLY A 12 22.26 11.83 -9.97
C GLY A 12 22.95 11.47 -8.65
N GLU A 13 23.02 12.39 -7.68
CA GLU A 13 23.58 12.08 -6.36
C GLU A 13 22.55 11.41 -5.48
N PHE A 14 22.65 10.10 -5.30
CA PHE A 14 21.72 9.25 -4.54
C PHE A 14 21.46 9.75 -3.11
N ALA A 15 22.48 10.25 -2.41
CA ALA A 15 22.30 10.78 -1.07
C ALA A 15 21.37 12.01 -1.04
N ALA A 16 21.41 12.86 -2.07
CA ALA A 16 20.53 14.02 -2.18
C ALA A 16 19.09 13.60 -2.55
N GLU A 17 18.94 12.59 -3.39
CA GLU A 17 17.64 11.98 -3.71
C GLU A 17 16.99 11.47 -2.44
N TYR A 18 17.72 10.69 -1.65
CA TYR A 18 17.24 10.15 -0.37
C TYR A 18 16.85 11.26 0.62
N GLU A 19 17.68 12.32 0.77
CA GLU A 19 17.36 13.45 1.64
C GLU A 19 16.07 14.18 1.18
N LEU A 20 15.82 14.30 -0.13
CA LEU A 20 14.56 14.87 -0.65
C LEU A 20 13.36 13.99 -0.35
N GLU A 21 13.50 12.67 -0.46
CA GLU A 21 12.43 11.73 -0.09
C GLU A 21 12.11 11.79 1.40
N GLN A 22 13.11 11.89 2.26
CA GLN A 22 12.91 12.10 3.71
C GLN A 22 12.14 13.40 3.97
N LEU A 23 12.49 14.50 3.30
CA LEU A 23 11.75 15.76 3.40
C LEU A 23 10.30 15.61 2.92
N ALA A 24 10.07 14.86 1.84
CA ALA A 24 8.72 14.60 1.34
C ALA A 24 7.88 13.77 2.32
N ALA A 25 8.51 12.85 3.06
CA ALA A 25 7.86 12.05 4.07
C ALA A 25 7.56 12.84 5.35
N GLU A 26 8.55 13.57 5.88
CA GLU A 26 8.46 14.23 7.19
C GLU A 26 7.77 15.60 7.12
N THR A 27 8.08 16.37 6.08
CA THR A 27 7.62 17.76 5.93
C THR A 27 7.25 18.10 4.48
N PRO A 28 6.25 17.43 3.88
CA PRO A 28 5.93 17.58 2.46
C PRO A 28 5.65 19.02 2.05
N ALA A 29 5.07 19.83 2.96
CA ALA A 29 4.83 21.25 2.72
C ALA A 29 6.11 22.08 2.48
N ALA A 30 7.26 21.62 2.96
CA ALA A 30 8.53 22.30 2.74
C ALA A 30 8.99 22.20 1.27
N LEU A 31 8.60 21.16 0.55
CA LEU A 31 8.92 20.97 -0.87
C LEU A 31 7.99 21.73 -1.79
N THR A 32 6.76 22.07 -1.36
CA THR A 32 5.75 22.71 -2.21
C THR A 32 6.27 23.94 -2.99
N PRO A 33 7.02 24.90 -2.38
CA PRO A 33 7.56 26.04 -3.12
C PRO A 33 8.62 25.69 -4.17
N HIS A 34 9.22 24.50 -4.07
CA HIS A 34 10.32 24.04 -4.92
C HIS A 34 9.88 23.05 -6.01
N LEU A 35 8.59 22.70 -6.07
CA LEU A 35 8.06 21.77 -7.08
C LEU A 35 8.29 22.25 -8.53
N PRO A 36 8.19 23.56 -8.86
CA PRO A 36 8.53 24.04 -10.20
C PRO A 36 9.99 23.76 -10.57
N ASP A 37 10.91 23.92 -9.62
CA ASP A 37 12.34 23.71 -9.85
C ASP A 37 12.64 22.21 -10.00
N LEU A 38 12.02 21.34 -9.18
CA LEU A 38 12.11 19.89 -9.32
C LEU A 38 11.60 19.41 -10.68
N LEU A 39 10.46 19.94 -11.12
CA LEU A 39 9.89 19.59 -12.42
C LEU A 39 10.79 20.05 -13.56
N ALA A 40 11.30 21.29 -13.51
CA ALA A 40 12.20 21.83 -14.51
C ALA A 40 13.57 21.11 -14.56
N ALA A 41 14.04 20.62 -13.42
CA ALA A 41 15.28 19.84 -13.33
C ALA A 41 15.11 18.39 -13.84
N GLY A 42 13.89 17.95 -14.16
CA GLY A 42 13.63 16.55 -14.53
C GLY A 42 13.83 15.58 -13.37
N SER A 43 13.66 16.03 -12.14
CA SER A 43 13.81 15.21 -10.93
C SER A 43 12.57 14.33 -10.71
N TRP A 44 12.44 13.29 -11.51
CA TRP A 44 11.27 12.39 -11.52
C TRP A 44 11.57 11.03 -10.90
N PHE A 45 12.69 10.89 -10.21
CA PHE A 45 13.11 9.65 -9.56
C PHE A 45 12.14 9.17 -8.47
N SER A 46 11.38 10.09 -7.86
CA SER A 46 10.37 9.76 -6.88
C SER A 46 9.10 10.60 -7.06
N PRO A 47 7.99 9.96 -7.41
CA PRO A 47 6.70 10.65 -7.59
C PRO A 47 6.16 11.26 -6.29
N LYS A 48 6.59 10.76 -5.14
CA LYS A 48 6.20 11.24 -3.81
C LYS A 48 6.57 12.67 -3.53
N LEU A 49 7.63 13.16 -4.14
CA LEU A 49 8.06 14.54 -4.02
C LEU A 49 6.94 15.52 -4.41
N TYR A 50 6.02 15.06 -5.27
CA TYR A 50 4.95 15.87 -5.86
C TYR A 50 3.59 15.74 -5.18
N ARG A 51 3.49 15.07 -4.02
CA ARG A 51 2.21 14.88 -3.31
C ARG A 51 1.47 16.15 -2.94
N THR A 52 2.20 17.25 -2.75
CA THR A 52 1.63 18.56 -2.44
C THR A 52 1.49 19.44 -3.67
N ALA A 53 1.62 18.87 -4.89
CA ALA A 53 1.54 19.62 -6.13
C ALA A 53 0.14 20.22 -6.33
N GLY A 54 0.10 21.52 -6.42
CA GLY A 54 -1.11 22.27 -6.76
C GLY A 54 -1.52 22.11 -8.22
N ASP A 55 -2.66 22.68 -8.58
CA ASP A 55 -3.25 22.58 -9.92
C ASP A 55 -2.31 23.08 -11.02
N ASP A 56 -1.48 24.06 -10.75
CA ASP A 56 -0.50 24.63 -11.68
C ASP A 56 0.59 23.62 -12.06
N ILE A 57 1.16 22.93 -11.08
CA ILE A 57 2.15 21.87 -11.30
C ILE A 57 1.50 20.66 -11.98
N GLN A 58 0.33 20.23 -11.52
CA GLN A 58 -0.41 19.14 -12.14
C GLN A 58 -0.72 19.45 -13.62
N GLN A 59 -1.13 20.69 -13.92
CA GLN A 59 -1.41 21.10 -15.31
C GLN A 59 -0.15 21.12 -16.17
N ALA A 60 1.00 21.53 -15.61
CA ALA A 60 2.28 21.47 -16.31
C ALA A 60 2.64 20.01 -16.67
N VAL A 61 2.49 19.08 -15.73
CA VAL A 61 2.74 17.65 -15.97
C VAL A 61 1.77 17.08 -17.02
N VAL A 62 0.47 17.42 -16.94
CA VAL A 62 -0.52 17.02 -17.96
C VAL A 62 -0.13 17.52 -19.34
N THR A 63 0.33 18.77 -19.44
CA THR A 63 0.79 19.34 -20.72
C THR A 63 1.99 18.57 -21.27
N MET A 64 2.99 18.26 -20.43
CA MET A 64 4.15 17.47 -20.84
C MET A 64 3.74 16.08 -21.36
N ILE A 65 2.77 15.43 -20.73
CA ILE A 65 2.25 14.13 -21.15
C ILE A 65 1.52 14.26 -22.50
N ASP A 66 0.64 15.24 -22.65
CA ASP A 66 -0.17 15.43 -23.87
C ASP A 66 0.70 15.82 -25.08
N GLU A 67 1.83 16.49 -24.86
CA GLU A 67 2.81 16.83 -25.90
C GLU A 67 3.77 15.66 -26.25
N GLY A 68 3.66 14.53 -25.56
CA GLY A 68 4.52 13.37 -25.80
C GLY A 68 5.91 13.54 -25.21
N GLY A 69 6.02 14.16 -24.06
CA GLY A 69 7.28 14.33 -23.31
C GLY A 69 7.96 13.00 -23.00
N SER A 70 9.26 13.06 -22.79
CA SER A 70 10.07 11.91 -22.36
C SER A 70 9.62 11.42 -20.97
N ASP A 71 9.68 10.10 -20.77
CA ASP A 71 9.36 9.43 -19.51
C ASP A 71 7.88 9.53 -19.07
N LEU A 72 7.00 9.07 -19.95
CA LEU A 72 5.57 9.00 -19.70
C LEU A 72 5.24 8.26 -18.39
N ASN A 73 5.96 7.18 -18.09
CA ASN A 73 5.78 6.40 -16.86
C ASN A 73 5.95 7.26 -15.60
N ALA A 74 7.07 7.98 -15.48
CA ALA A 74 7.35 8.84 -14.32
C ALA A 74 6.33 9.98 -14.20
N LEU A 75 5.95 10.61 -15.31
CA LEU A 75 4.96 11.70 -15.29
C LEU A 75 3.56 11.22 -14.86
N LEU A 76 3.15 10.02 -15.27
CA LEU A 76 1.89 9.41 -14.81
C LEU A 76 1.93 9.09 -13.31
N LEU A 77 3.04 8.56 -12.81
CA LEU A 77 3.25 8.32 -11.38
C LEU A 77 3.20 9.63 -10.57
N ILE A 78 3.82 10.69 -11.05
CA ILE A 78 3.74 12.02 -10.42
C ILE A 78 2.28 12.48 -10.28
N LEU A 79 1.49 12.40 -11.35
CA LEU A 79 0.07 12.79 -11.28
C LEU A 79 -0.76 11.88 -10.37
N ALA A 80 -0.49 10.58 -10.37
CA ALA A 80 -1.15 9.65 -9.47
C ALA A 80 -0.93 10.02 -8.01
N HIS A 81 0.30 10.36 -7.63
CA HIS A 81 0.65 10.77 -6.27
C HIS A 81 0.22 12.19 -5.92
N ALA A 82 0.28 13.13 -6.87
CA ALA A 82 -0.17 14.50 -6.66
C ALA A 82 -1.66 14.58 -6.36
N ARG A 83 -2.44 13.76 -7.06
CA ARG A 83 -3.89 13.67 -6.90
C ARG A 83 -4.57 15.04 -6.77
N GLY A 84 -5.62 15.27 -7.48
CA GLY A 84 -6.39 16.52 -7.45
C GLY A 84 -7.28 16.63 -8.68
N PRO A 85 -8.11 17.67 -8.77
CA PRO A 85 -9.08 17.81 -9.86
C PRO A 85 -8.45 17.76 -11.25
N VAL A 86 -7.24 18.30 -11.42
CA VAL A 86 -6.50 18.28 -12.70
C VAL A 86 -6.09 16.87 -13.05
N ALA A 87 -5.42 16.16 -12.13
CA ALA A 87 -5.00 14.76 -12.32
C ALA A 87 -6.22 13.86 -12.55
N GLU A 88 -7.27 13.98 -11.75
CA GLU A 88 -8.49 13.18 -11.88
C GLU A 88 -9.15 13.36 -13.26
N ASN A 89 -9.22 14.58 -13.76
CA ASN A 89 -9.77 14.87 -15.09
C ASN A 89 -8.88 14.33 -16.22
N ALA A 90 -7.56 14.40 -16.05
CA ALA A 90 -6.60 13.87 -17.02
C ALA A 90 -6.73 12.34 -17.11
N PHE A 91 -6.69 11.62 -16.00
CA PHE A 91 -6.84 10.17 -15.97
C PHE A 91 -8.20 9.71 -16.48
N ARG A 92 -9.29 10.43 -16.18
CA ARG A 92 -10.62 10.15 -16.74
C ARG A 92 -10.63 10.28 -18.26
N ARG A 93 -10.00 11.32 -18.81
CA ARG A 93 -9.86 11.52 -20.25
C ARG A 93 -9.00 10.43 -20.90
N TRP A 94 -7.87 10.09 -20.30
CA TRP A 94 -6.91 9.10 -20.84
C TRP A 94 -7.42 7.66 -20.78
N ARG A 95 -8.48 7.37 -20.05
CA ARG A 95 -9.19 6.10 -20.12
C ARG A 95 -9.75 5.86 -21.52
N ASP A 96 -10.33 6.89 -22.13
CA ASP A 96 -10.97 6.82 -23.44
C ASP A 96 -10.06 7.31 -24.57
N GLN A 97 -9.15 8.21 -24.28
CA GLN A 97 -8.23 8.85 -25.21
C GLN A 97 -6.79 8.85 -24.63
N PRO A 98 -6.10 7.71 -24.75
CA PRO A 98 -4.75 7.59 -24.20
C PRO A 98 -3.78 8.64 -24.77
N PRO A 99 -2.82 9.15 -23.97
CA PRO A 99 -1.84 10.11 -24.43
C PRO A 99 -0.81 9.49 -25.39
N PRO A 100 -0.01 10.31 -26.10
CA PRO A 100 1.09 9.82 -26.90
C PRO A 100 2.04 8.93 -26.09
N GLY A 101 2.52 7.83 -26.69
CA GLY A 101 3.41 6.87 -26.03
C GLY A 101 2.72 5.83 -25.14
N ALA A 102 1.41 5.92 -24.93
CA ALA A 102 0.68 4.98 -24.06
C ALA A 102 0.79 3.50 -24.50
N GLY A 103 1.01 3.25 -25.79
CA GLY A 103 1.19 1.87 -26.31
C GLY A 103 2.51 1.21 -25.91
N GLU A 104 3.44 1.94 -25.30
CA GLU A 104 4.71 1.43 -24.80
C GLU A 104 4.67 1.08 -23.31
N LEU A 105 3.58 1.41 -22.62
CA LEU A 105 3.36 1.12 -21.21
C LEU A 105 2.88 -0.32 -21.00
N PHE A 106 3.24 -0.92 -19.86
CA PHE A 106 2.76 -2.26 -19.48
C PHE A 106 1.30 -2.27 -19.04
N ILE A 107 0.80 -1.15 -18.47
CA ILE A 107 -0.58 -0.96 -18.02
C ILE A 107 -1.15 0.29 -18.68
N GLY A 108 -2.48 0.40 -18.72
CA GLY A 108 -3.14 1.58 -19.26
C GLY A 108 -2.83 2.84 -18.44
N PRO A 109 -2.75 4.03 -19.08
CA PRO A 109 -2.45 5.27 -18.34
C PRO A 109 -3.39 5.52 -17.17
N ALA A 110 -4.67 5.16 -17.29
CA ALA A 110 -5.65 5.32 -16.23
C ALA A 110 -5.42 4.38 -15.04
N ASP A 111 -4.70 3.27 -15.23
CA ASP A 111 -4.44 2.30 -14.17
C ASP A 111 -3.33 2.78 -13.20
N TYR A 112 -2.56 3.80 -13.59
CA TYR A 112 -1.56 4.42 -12.70
C TYR A 112 -2.16 5.08 -11.45
N MET A 113 -3.46 5.39 -11.45
CA MET A 113 -4.14 5.96 -10.27
C MET A 113 -3.94 5.11 -9.01
N VAL A 114 -3.86 3.78 -9.15
CA VAL A 114 -3.71 2.88 -8.01
C VAL A 114 -2.37 3.06 -7.30
N GLU A 115 -1.33 3.49 -8.00
CA GLU A 115 -0.03 3.85 -7.42
C GLU A 115 -0.15 5.01 -6.41
N GLY A 116 -1.08 5.92 -6.67
CA GLY A 116 -1.44 7.03 -5.76
C GLY A 116 -2.45 6.65 -4.68
N GLY A 117 -2.86 5.38 -4.60
CA GLY A 117 -3.81 4.89 -3.60
C GLY A 117 -5.26 5.30 -3.86
N TRP A 118 -5.66 5.47 -5.10
CA TRP A 118 -7.03 5.81 -5.49
C TRP A 118 -7.42 5.23 -6.85
N THR A 119 -8.71 5.25 -7.16
CA THR A 119 -9.23 4.75 -8.45
C THR A 119 -10.47 5.52 -8.88
N LEU A 120 -10.95 5.27 -10.10
CA LEU A 120 -12.22 5.76 -10.62
C LEU A 120 -13.21 4.59 -10.75
N GLU A 121 -14.15 4.50 -9.82
CA GLU A 121 -15.27 3.57 -9.87
C GLU A 121 -16.54 4.31 -10.27
N ASP A 122 -17.24 3.82 -11.28
CA ASP A 122 -18.45 4.45 -11.85
C ASP A 122 -18.27 5.96 -12.13
N GLY A 123 -17.07 6.34 -12.58
CA GLY A 123 -16.71 7.74 -12.86
C GLY A 123 -16.48 8.60 -11.63
N ARG A 124 -16.53 8.04 -10.42
CA ARG A 124 -16.25 8.72 -9.16
C ARG A 124 -14.89 8.32 -8.62
N VAL A 125 -14.22 9.27 -8.01
CA VAL A 125 -12.97 9.01 -7.30
C VAL A 125 -13.26 8.24 -6.02
N ARG A 126 -12.50 7.18 -5.79
CA ARG A 126 -12.52 6.40 -4.58
C ARG A 126 -11.11 6.24 -4.01
N ASP A 127 -10.96 6.50 -2.72
CA ASP A 127 -9.74 6.18 -1.97
C ASP A 127 -9.60 4.66 -1.84
N LEU A 128 -8.41 4.15 -2.09
CA LEU A 128 -8.03 2.75 -1.89
C LEU A 128 -7.22 2.56 -0.61
N CYS A 129 -6.78 3.65 0.01
CA CYS A 129 -5.98 3.63 1.23
C CYS A 129 -6.33 4.81 2.14
N GLY A 130 -5.99 4.69 3.42
CA GLY A 130 -6.15 5.75 4.41
C GLY A 130 -5.09 6.85 4.25
N ARG A 131 -5.28 7.96 4.96
CA ARG A 131 -4.32 9.07 4.99
C ARG A 131 -3.41 9.03 6.21
N THR A 132 -3.79 8.28 7.23
CA THR A 132 -3.07 8.16 8.49
C THR A 132 -2.64 6.71 8.67
N ALA A 133 -1.38 6.50 9.01
CA ALA A 133 -0.84 5.20 9.37
C ALA A 133 -0.41 5.17 10.83
N TYR A 134 -0.56 4.03 11.45
CA TYR A 134 -0.03 3.74 12.79
C TYR A 134 0.85 2.51 12.72
N ALA A 135 2.04 2.59 13.31
CA ALA A 135 2.90 1.42 13.42
C ALA A 135 2.28 0.39 14.36
N LEU A 136 2.38 -0.87 13.96
CA LEU A 136 1.93 -2.02 14.74
C LEU A 136 3.13 -2.62 15.48
N ARG A 137 2.93 -2.98 16.74
CA ARG A 137 3.92 -3.73 17.53
C ARG A 137 3.32 -5.05 17.99
N PRO A 138 4.10 -6.14 17.96
CA PRO A 138 3.68 -7.37 18.60
C PRO A 138 3.45 -7.12 20.08
N ASP A 139 2.36 -7.68 20.63
CA ASP A 139 2.14 -7.72 22.07
C ASP A 139 2.81 -8.97 22.66
N PRO A 140 3.92 -8.84 23.39
CA PRO A 140 4.69 -9.99 23.88
C PRO A 140 3.92 -10.87 24.89
N ASP A 141 2.89 -10.30 25.52
CA ASP A 141 2.10 -11.00 26.55
C ASP A 141 0.90 -11.78 25.95
N ARG A 142 0.56 -11.54 24.70
CA ARG A 142 -0.48 -12.28 24.00
C ARG A 142 0.13 -13.43 23.21
N THR A 143 0.04 -14.60 23.74
CA THR A 143 0.25 -15.83 22.98
C THR A 143 -0.76 -15.94 21.84
N VAL A 144 -0.25 -16.31 20.67
CA VAL A 144 -0.93 -16.70 19.43
C VAL A 144 -2.41 -16.93 19.59
N GLY A 145 -3.16 -16.43 18.62
CA GLY A 145 -4.60 -16.61 18.55
C GLY A 145 -5.09 -18.00 18.94
N PRO A 146 -6.37 -18.14 19.25
CA PRO A 146 -6.90 -19.37 19.81
C PRO A 146 -6.50 -20.57 18.95
N PRO A 147 -6.27 -21.75 19.55
CA PRO A 147 -5.89 -22.96 18.83
C PRO A 147 -6.92 -23.41 17.78
N ASP A 148 -8.01 -22.70 17.67
CA ASP A 148 -9.18 -23.02 16.85
C ASP A 148 -9.20 -22.31 15.49
N GLN A 149 -8.12 -21.68 15.04
CA GLN A 149 -8.09 -21.02 13.72
C GLN A 149 -8.11 -21.98 12.53
N GLY A 150 -7.95 -23.28 12.81
CA GLY A 150 -7.93 -24.33 11.80
C GLY A 150 -6.58 -24.49 11.12
N GLU A 151 -6.56 -25.39 10.17
CA GLU A 151 -5.38 -25.73 9.36
C GLU A 151 -5.59 -25.27 7.91
N CYS A 152 -4.49 -24.92 7.27
CA CYS A 152 -4.49 -24.66 5.84
C CYS A 152 -4.94 -25.92 5.06
N PRO A 153 -5.92 -25.81 4.16
CA PRO A 153 -6.41 -26.97 3.42
C PRO A 153 -5.37 -27.59 2.48
N TRP A 154 -4.35 -26.84 2.10
CA TRP A 154 -3.31 -27.27 1.16
C TRP A 154 -2.07 -27.82 1.84
N CYS A 155 -1.45 -27.06 2.75
CA CYS A 155 -0.19 -27.46 3.40
C CYS A 155 -0.37 -28.06 4.80
N ARG A 156 -1.57 -28.00 5.38
CA ARG A 156 -1.91 -28.46 6.73
C ARG A 156 -1.25 -27.71 7.88
N ALA A 157 -0.48 -26.67 7.58
CA ALA A 157 0.04 -25.81 8.63
C ALA A 157 -1.09 -25.06 9.36
N PRO A 158 -0.92 -24.76 10.65
CA PRO A 158 -1.87 -23.89 11.37
C PRO A 158 -2.02 -22.54 10.64
N LEU A 159 -3.24 -22.04 10.59
CA LEU A 159 -3.48 -20.69 10.05
C LEU A 159 -2.89 -19.64 11.01
N TRP A 160 -2.37 -18.59 10.43
CA TRP A 160 -1.76 -17.50 11.14
C TRP A 160 -2.68 -16.27 11.18
N THR A 161 -2.85 -15.67 12.37
CA THR A 161 -3.51 -14.37 12.51
C THR A 161 -2.51 -13.27 12.13
N VAL A 162 -2.69 -12.68 10.97
CA VAL A 162 -1.81 -11.61 10.47
C VAL A 162 -2.21 -10.25 11.05
N LEU A 163 -3.49 -10.03 11.34
CA LEU A 163 -4.01 -8.82 11.95
C LEU A 163 -5.13 -9.14 12.93
N ASP A 164 -5.18 -8.47 14.07
CA ASP A 164 -6.30 -8.51 15.02
C ASP A 164 -6.41 -7.15 15.74
N VAL A 165 -7.31 -6.31 15.26
CA VAL A 165 -7.51 -4.94 15.73
C VAL A 165 -9.00 -4.66 15.94
N ASP A 166 -9.33 -3.57 16.65
CA ASP A 166 -10.72 -3.19 16.95
C ASP A 166 -10.91 -1.68 16.75
N THR A 167 -11.93 -1.29 15.99
CA THR A 167 -12.28 0.13 15.79
C THR A 167 -12.80 0.83 17.04
N GLY A 168 -12.99 0.10 18.13
CA GLY A 168 -13.14 0.69 19.47
C GLY A 168 -11.90 1.50 19.90
N ASP A 169 -10.71 1.20 19.35
CA ASP A 169 -9.56 2.10 19.44
C ASP A 169 -9.67 3.21 18.38
N PRO A 170 -9.70 4.50 18.79
CA PRO A 170 -9.88 5.60 17.84
C PRO A 170 -8.80 5.67 16.76
N ARG A 171 -7.59 5.18 17.01
CA ARG A 171 -6.49 5.12 16.03
C ARG A 171 -6.80 4.10 14.93
N VAL A 172 -7.35 2.94 15.30
CA VAL A 172 -7.81 1.93 14.34
C VAL A 172 -8.96 2.47 13.52
N ALA A 173 -9.95 3.11 14.18
CA ALA A 173 -11.09 3.72 13.51
C ALA A 173 -10.64 4.78 12.48
N GLU A 174 -9.65 5.62 12.83
CA GLU A 174 -9.08 6.61 11.91
C GLU A 174 -8.34 5.95 10.74
N ALA A 175 -7.48 4.98 11.02
CA ALA A 175 -6.70 4.26 10.01
C ALA A 175 -7.59 3.55 8.97
N LEU A 176 -8.72 2.99 9.42
CA LEU A 176 -9.65 2.22 8.60
C LEU A 176 -10.88 3.02 8.12
N ALA A 177 -10.96 4.32 8.39
CA ALA A 177 -12.14 5.13 8.10
C ALA A 177 -12.59 5.06 6.63
N HIS A 178 -11.64 4.95 5.68
CA HIS A 178 -11.91 4.86 4.25
C HIS A 178 -12.63 3.55 3.84
N THR A 179 -12.52 2.48 4.64
CA THR A 179 -13.16 1.17 4.37
C THR A 179 -14.61 1.10 4.83
N GLY A 180 -15.00 1.94 5.80
CA GLY A 180 -16.29 1.86 6.47
C GLY A 180 -16.43 0.66 7.41
N TRP A 181 -15.34 -0.03 7.75
CA TRP A 181 -15.39 -1.13 8.74
C TRP A 181 -15.65 -0.62 10.15
N ASP A 182 -16.51 -1.34 10.87
CA ASP A 182 -16.82 -1.07 12.28
C ASP A 182 -16.83 -2.38 13.07
N GLY A 183 -16.09 -2.43 14.18
CA GLY A 183 -15.90 -3.57 15.04
C GLY A 183 -14.52 -4.19 14.97
N ARG A 184 -14.40 -5.42 15.47
CA ARG A 184 -13.12 -6.15 15.49
C ARG A 184 -12.82 -6.73 14.14
N LEU A 185 -11.64 -6.42 13.61
CA LEU A 185 -11.10 -6.97 12.38
C LEU A 185 -10.00 -7.96 12.71
N ARG A 186 -10.26 -9.24 12.42
CA ARG A 186 -9.24 -10.28 12.47
C ARG A 186 -9.06 -10.85 11.08
N ILE A 187 -7.81 -11.00 10.66
CA ILE A 187 -7.45 -11.60 9.37
C ILE A 187 -6.54 -12.80 9.63
N VAL A 188 -6.90 -13.93 9.06
CA VAL A 188 -6.08 -15.15 9.10
C VAL A 188 -5.57 -15.48 7.71
N THR A 189 -4.36 -16.01 7.61
CA THR A 189 -3.75 -16.43 6.34
C THR A 189 -2.86 -17.65 6.57
N CYS A 190 -2.23 -18.16 5.50
CA CYS A 190 -1.29 -19.26 5.58
C CYS A 190 0.08 -18.82 5.06
N GLN A 191 1.08 -18.79 5.93
CA GLN A 191 2.44 -18.37 5.59
C GLN A 191 3.11 -19.25 4.53
N GLY A 192 2.83 -20.53 4.50
CA GLY A 192 3.38 -21.43 3.48
C GLY A 192 2.74 -21.32 2.10
N CYS A 193 1.57 -20.64 2.00
CA CYS A 193 0.78 -20.63 0.78
C CYS A 193 0.60 -19.24 0.14
N TYR A 194 0.84 -18.15 0.87
CA TYR A 194 0.53 -16.80 0.42
C TYR A 194 1.60 -16.16 -0.49
N ALA A 195 2.83 -16.69 -0.48
CA ALA A 195 3.97 -16.05 -1.15
C ALA A 195 3.82 -15.89 -2.68
N TYR A 196 2.98 -16.71 -3.32
CA TYR A 196 2.79 -16.65 -4.78
C TYR A 196 1.30 -16.68 -5.17
N THR A 197 0.42 -16.37 -4.23
CA THR A 197 -1.03 -16.48 -4.46
C THR A 197 -1.75 -15.55 -3.50
N THR A 198 -2.65 -14.72 -4.02
CA THR A 198 -3.56 -13.94 -3.17
C THR A 198 -4.44 -14.90 -2.36
N LEU A 199 -4.37 -14.82 -1.04
CA LEU A 199 -5.25 -15.57 -0.17
C LEU A 199 -6.36 -14.65 0.36
N TYR A 200 -7.58 -15.16 0.30
CA TYR A 200 -8.76 -14.47 0.81
C TYR A 200 -9.22 -15.08 2.11
N SER A 201 -9.68 -14.24 3.03
CA SER A 201 -10.25 -14.65 4.33
C SER A 201 -11.63 -14.04 4.49
N THR A 202 -12.56 -14.82 5.03
CA THR A 202 -13.82 -14.26 5.53
C THR A 202 -13.56 -13.53 6.84
N VAL A 203 -14.17 -12.36 6.99
CA VAL A 203 -14.06 -11.54 8.20
C VAL A 203 -15.44 -11.07 8.63
N SER A 204 -15.65 -10.89 9.93
CA SER A 204 -16.89 -10.34 10.47
C SER A 204 -16.61 -9.41 11.65
N PRO A 205 -17.49 -8.40 11.91
CA PRO A 205 -17.25 -7.37 12.92
C PRO A 205 -17.14 -7.88 14.36
N ASP A 206 -17.51 -9.12 14.62
CA ASP A 206 -17.33 -9.79 15.92
C ASP A 206 -15.94 -10.45 16.06
N GLY A 207 -15.06 -10.29 15.07
CA GLY A 207 -13.71 -10.83 15.05
C GLY A 207 -13.62 -12.30 14.62
N ARG A 208 -14.68 -12.91 14.10
CA ARG A 208 -14.57 -14.21 13.44
C ARG A 208 -13.87 -14.08 12.10
N SER A 209 -12.94 -14.98 11.85
CA SER A 209 -12.18 -15.04 10.61
C SER A 209 -11.85 -16.47 10.25
N GLY A 210 -11.68 -16.74 8.97
CA GLY A 210 -11.29 -18.04 8.44
C GLY A 210 -10.88 -17.94 6.98
N LEU A 211 -10.08 -18.89 6.51
CA LEU A 211 -9.68 -18.91 5.11
C LEU A 211 -10.93 -19.05 4.21
N SER A 212 -11.06 -18.16 3.23
CA SER A 212 -12.21 -18.12 2.33
C SER A 212 -12.10 -19.21 1.25
N GLY A 213 -13.26 -19.80 0.90
CA GLY A 213 -13.37 -20.70 -0.25
C GLY A 213 -13.10 -20.03 -1.62
N HIS A 214 -12.95 -18.72 -1.65
CA HIS A 214 -12.50 -17.97 -2.84
C HIS A 214 -11.00 -18.08 -3.07
N SER A 215 -10.21 -18.48 -2.06
CA SER A 215 -8.78 -18.70 -2.23
C SER A 215 -8.52 -19.86 -3.17
N ALA A 216 -7.66 -19.65 -4.17
CA ALA A 216 -7.20 -20.74 -5.02
C ALA A 216 -6.09 -21.54 -4.34
N ALA A 217 -5.90 -22.79 -4.78
CA ALA A 217 -4.74 -23.56 -4.36
C ALA A 217 -3.47 -22.83 -4.83
N PRO A 218 -2.44 -22.71 -3.95
CA PRO A 218 -1.21 -22.02 -4.31
C PRO A 218 -0.49 -22.76 -5.44
N VAL A 219 0.15 -22.00 -6.33
CA VAL A 219 0.97 -22.56 -7.41
C VAL A 219 2.14 -23.37 -6.83
N ARG A 220 2.63 -22.96 -5.68
CA ARG A 220 3.70 -23.61 -4.93
C ARG A 220 3.44 -23.41 -3.43
N VAL A 221 3.57 -24.49 -2.68
CA VAL A 221 3.71 -24.42 -1.22
C VAL A 221 5.19 -24.23 -0.93
N ILE A 222 5.54 -23.25 -0.13
CA ILE A 222 6.89 -23.14 0.42
C ILE A 222 7.00 -24.23 1.46
N ASP A 223 7.57 -25.36 1.07
CA ASP A 223 7.98 -26.42 1.96
C ASP A 223 9.34 -26.03 2.55
N ASP A 224 9.31 -25.06 3.42
CA ASP A 224 10.48 -24.73 4.21
C ASP A 224 10.62 -25.82 5.25
N GLN A 225 11.65 -26.66 5.11
CA GLN A 225 12.04 -27.66 6.10
C GLN A 225 12.62 -27.03 7.38
N SER A 226 12.67 -25.72 7.44
CA SER A 226 12.89 -25.01 8.69
C SER A 226 11.76 -25.42 9.68
N PRO A 227 12.08 -25.66 10.96
CA PRO A 227 11.07 -25.94 11.96
C PRO A 227 10.01 -24.85 11.84
N PRO A 228 8.71 -25.18 11.94
CA PRO A 228 7.64 -24.23 11.76
C PRO A 228 7.96 -23.04 12.66
N MET A 229 8.33 -21.92 12.04
CA MET A 229 8.50 -20.68 12.77
C MET A 229 7.14 -20.39 13.35
N THR A 230 6.98 -20.65 14.64
CA THR A 230 5.85 -20.19 15.40
C THR A 230 6.00 -18.67 15.46
N LEU A 231 5.73 -18.02 14.34
CA LEU A 231 5.59 -16.59 14.30
C LEU A 231 4.39 -16.27 15.20
N ARG A 232 4.71 -15.98 16.43
CA ARG A 232 3.76 -15.56 17.45
C ARG A 232 3.40 -14.13 17.16
N LYS A 233 2.58 -13.91 16.14
CA LYS A 233 2.00 -12.59 15.96
C LYS A 233 0.67 -12.51 16.67
N VAL A 234 0.73 -11.76 17.58
CA VAL A 234 -0.11 -11.29 18.63
C VAL A 234 -0.77 -10.01 18.14
N PRO A 235 -1.98 -9.67 18.59
CA PRO A 235 -2.60 -8.39 18.31
C PRO A 235 -1.60 -7.30 18.57
N ALA A 236 -1.38 -6.51 17.53
CA ALA A 236 -0.41 -5.45 17.57
C ALA A 236 -0.86 -4.33 18.50
N GLU A 237 0.05 -3.88 19.36
CA GLU A 237 -0.15 -2.66 20.12
C GLU A 237 0.06 -1.48 19.19
N LEU A 238 -0.94 -0.62 19.08
CA LEU A 238 -0.83 0.58 18.27
C LEU A 238 0.04 1.60 18.99
N LEU A 239 1.03 2.15 18.29
CA LEU A 239 1.82 3.25 18.80
C LEU A 239 0.95 4.50 18.98
N THR A 240 1.29 5.31 19.99
CA THR A 240 0.57 6.56 20.28
C THR A 240 0.80 7.65 19.24
N ASP A 241 1.96 7.64 18.59
CA ASP A 241 2.22 8.56 17.50
C ASP A 241 1.72 7.99 16.18
N PRO A 242 0.99 8.80 15.37
CA PRO A 242 0.77 8.43 13.99
C PRO A 242 2.17 8.18 13.40
N GLY A 243 2.48 6.93 13.15
CA GLY A 243 3.64 6.59 12.36
C GLY A 243 3.59 7.43 11.09
N MET A 244 4.73 7.83 10.58
CA MET A 244 4.88 8.76 9.46
C MET A 244 3.66 8.76 8.55
N SER A 245 3.13 9.96 8.28
CA SER A 245 1.95 10.14 7.46
C SER A 245 1.98 9.18 6.28
N ALA A 246 0.83 8.64 5.97
CA ALA A 246 0.58 7.86 4.77
C ALA A 246 1.47 8.35 3.63
N GLY A 247 2.53 7.67 3.37
CA GLY A 247 3.44 8.14 2.38
C GLY A 247 4.90 7.90 2.60
N GLY A 248 5.30 7.43 3.74
CA GLY A 248 6.64 6.92 3.91
C GLY A 248 6.79 5.61 3.15
N TRP A 249 7.54 5.60 2.11
CA TRP A 249 7.91 4.41 1.36
C TRP A 249 8.90 3.55 2.15
N ASP A 250 9.43 4.12 3.20
CA ASP A 250 10.39 3.50 4.07
C ASP A 250 9.74 2.97 5.35
N MET A 251 8.39 2.80 5.34
CA MET A 251 7.76 2.03 6.39
C MET A 251 8.04 0.54 6.12
N THR A 252 9.19 0.12 6.55
CA THR A 252 9.52 -1.31 6.73
C THR A 252 8.86 -1.87 8.00
N THR A 253 8.22 -1.00 8.77
CA THR A 253 7.57 -1.36 10.02
C THR A 253 6.14 -1.80 9.78
N PRO A 254 5.68 -2.90 10.39
CA PRO A 254 4.28 -3.29 10.38
C PRO A 254 3.36 -2.13 10.72
N SER A 255 2.31 -1.93 9.93
CA SER A 255 1.44 -0.76 10.08
C SER A 255 -0.01 -1.04 9.71
N ILE A 256 -0.91 -0.22 10.27
CA ILE A 256 -2.32 -0.16 9.89
C ILE A 256 -2.66 1.20 9.31
N GLY A 257 -3.46 1.23 8.24
CA GLY A 257 -3.81 2.43 7.49
C GLY A 257 -2.67 2.94 6.61
N GLY A 258 -2.77 4.19 6.20
CA GLY A 258 -1.78 4.85 5.36
C GLY A 258 -1.78 4.36 3.91
N HIS A 259 -0.74 4.76 3.20
CA HIS A 259 -0.48 4.37 1.81
C HIS A 259 0.50 3.19 1.80
N PRO A 260 0.30 2.15 0.98
CA PRO A 260 1.25 1.05 0.89
C PRO A 260 2.62 1.53 0.36
N GLY A 261 3.68 1.12 1.05
CA GLY A 261 5.04 1.19 0.53
C GLY A 261 5.31 -0.06 -0.30
N TRP A 262 4.97 -0.04 -1.57
CA TRP A 262 5.16 -1.19 -2.45
C TRP A 262 6.65 -1.54 -2.63
N ILE A 263 6.98 -2.82 -2.55
CA ILE A 263 8.30 -3.33 -2.94
C ILE A 263 8.41 -3.39 -4.47
N GLY A 264 7.31 -3.81 -5.12
CA GLY A 264 7.14 -3.80 -6.57
C GLY A 264 6.13 -2.75 -7.02
N ASP A 265 5.39 -3.05 -8.09
CA ASP A 265 4.28 -2.23 -8.56
C ASP A 265 3.06 -2.38 -7.64
N ALA A 266 2.15 -1.40 -7.69
CA ALA A 266 0.90 -1.45 -6.93
C ALA A 266 0.04 -2.65 -7.34
N GLU A 267 -0.32 -3.48 -6.37
CA GLU A 267 -1.08 -4.71 -6.58
C GLU A 267 -2.32 -4.76 -5.68
N TYR A 268 -3.37 -4.06 -6.08
CA TYR A 268 -4.65 -4.11 -5.36
C TYR A 268 -5.49 -5.29 -5.87
N PRO A 269 -5.85 -6.26 -5.01
CA PRO A 269 -6.68 -7.38 -5.45
C PRO A 269 -8.12 -6.96 -5.74
N ALA A 270 -8.74 -7.65 -6.69
CA ALA A 270 -10.18 -7.56 -6.86
C ALA A 270 -10.90 -8.46 -5.85
N CYS A 271 -11.98 -7.97 -5.26
CA CYS A 271 -12.85 -8.78 -4.43
C CYS A 271 -13.49 -9.92 -5.26
N PRO A 272 -13.30 -11.18 -4.91
CA PRO A 272 -13.83 -12.30 -5.71
C PRO A 272 -15.36 -12.41 -5.69
N ALA A 273 -16.03 -11.73 -4.76
CA ALA A 273 -17.48 -11.74 -4.65
C ALA A 273 -18.16 -10.65 -5.51
N CYS A 274 -17.54 -9.48 -5.67
CA CYS A 274 -18.15 -8.32 -6.36
C CYS A 274 -17.27 -7.68 -7.43
N ALA A 275 -16.05 -8.17 -7.63
CA ALA A 275 -15.05 -7.66 -8.56
C ALA A 275 -14.56 -6.21 -8.31
N ARG A 276 -14.96 -5.59 -7.20
CA ARG A 276 -14.48 -4.27 -6.79
C ARG A 276 -13.02 -4.37 -6.33
N THR A 277 -12.21 -3.37 -6.63
CA THR A 277 -10.85 -3.25 -6.07
C THR A 277 -10.95 -3.16 -4.55
N MET A 278 -10.18 -3.98 -3.81
CA MET A 278 -10.23 -3.99 -2.35
C MET A 278 -9.42 -2.82 -1.78
N ASP A 279 -9.83 -2.37 -0.59
CA ASP A 279 -9.18 -1.25 0.11
C ASP A 279 -7.93 -1.76 0.84
N TYR A 280 -6.81 -1.07 0.71
CA TYR A 280 -5.61 -1.35 1.49
C TYR A 280 -5.82 -0.92 2.95
N ILE A 281 -5.43 -1.78 3.87
CA ILE A 281 -5.65 -1.55 5.31
C ILE A 281 -4.39 -1.63 6.15
N GLY A 282 -3.28 -2.10 5.61
CA GLY A 282 -2.03 -2.19 6.35
C GLY A 282 -1.04 -3.16 5.74
N MET A 283 0.12 -3.24 6.38
CA MET A 283 1.20 -4.14 5.98
C MET A 283 1.83 -4.80 7.18
N GLU A 284 2.40 -5.97 6.95
CA GLU A 284 3.06 -6.79 7.93
C GLU A 284 4.37 -7.36 7.40
N GLU A 285 5.37 -7.39 8.24
CA GLU A 285 6.60 -8.14 8.00
C GLU A 285 6.62 -9.39 8.86
N ALA A 286 7.15 -10.47 8.33
CA ALA A 286 7.44 -11.64 9.14
C ALA A 286 8.62 -11.32 10.08
N GLN A 287 8.38 -11.39 11.39
CA GLN A 287 9.40 -11.16 12.43
C GLN A 287 9.52 -12.38 13.31
N ASP A 288 10.71 -12.60 13.85
CA ASP A 288 10.92 -13.60 14.89
C ASP A 288 10.36 -13.13 16.25
N PRO A 289 10.44 -13.97 17.31
CA PRO A 289 9.99 -13.58 18.64
C PRO A 289 10.74 -12.38 19.23
N GLU A 290 11.93 -12.10 18.75
CA GLU A 290 12.79 -10.97 19.13
C GLU A 290 12.44 -9.69 18.36
N GLY A 291 11.60 -9.80 17.30
CA GLY A 291 11.16 -8.68 16.47
C GLY A 291 12.07 -8.40 15.27
N GLU A 292 13.01 -9.29 14.98
CA GLU A 292 13.87 -9.16 13.81
C GLU A 292 13.15 -9.69 12.55
N PRO A 293 13.31 -9.05 11.38
CA PRO A 293 12.74 -9.54 10.13
C PRO A 293 13.27 -10.94 9.80
N VAL A 294 12.38 -11.89 9.54
CA VAL A 294 12.73 -13.28 9.19
C VAL A 294 12.46 -13.62 7.73
N ALA A 295 11.89 -12.70 6.96
CA ALA A 295 11.62 -12.87 5.53
C ALA A 295 11.97 -11.59 4.78
N GLU A 296 12.52 -11.77 3.57
CA GLU A 296 12.82 -10.67 2.65
C GLU A 296 11.54 -10.26 1.90
N GLY A 297 10.59 -9.63 2.60
CA GLY A 297 9.38 -9.18 1.93
C GLY A 297 8.28 -8.76 2.89
N THR A 298 7.24 -8.20 2.30
CA THR A 298 6.12 -7.58 3.01
C THR A 298 4.81 -8.22 2.62
N THR A 299 3.96 -8.47 3.61
CA THR A 299 2.57 -8.89 3.43
C THR A 299 1.66 -7.68 3.45
N TYR A 300 0.97 -7.41 2.35
CA TYR A 300 -0.01 -6.34 2.23
C TYR A 300 -1.40 -6.88 2.53
N LEU A 301 -2.18 -6.09 3.27
CA LEU A 301 -3.50 -6.45 3.78
C LEU A 301 -4.58 -5.58 3.14
N PHE A 302 -5.64 -6.22 2.69
CA PHE A 302 -6.75 -5.55 2.01
C PHE A 302 -8.09 -6.00 2.58
N LEU A 303 -9.11 -5.15 2.40
CA LEU A 303 -10.45 -5.39 2.90
C LEU A 303 -11.51 -4.96 1.86
N ASP A 304 -12.52 -5.79 1.66
CA ASP A 304 -13.82 -5.37 1.17
C ASP A 304 -14.82 -5.53 2.32
N ALA A 305 -15.07 -4.42 3.02
CA ALA A 305 -15.96 -4.41 4.18
C ALA A 305 -17.39 -4.82 3.82
N SER A 306 -17.85 -4.48 2.60
CA SER A 306 -19.21 -4.78 2.16
C SER A 306 -19.45 -6.27 1.92
N CYS A 307 -18.43 -7.00 1.48
CA CYS A 307 -18.47 -8.43 1.24
C CYS A 307 -17.99 -9.27 2.44
N GLY A 308 -17.43 -8.63 3.47
CA GLY A 308 -16.81 -9.33 4.60
C GLY A 308 -15.62 -10.20 4.17
N LEU A 309 -14.83 -9.71 3.23
CA LEU A 309 -13.65 -10.39 2.71
C LEU A 309 -12.39 -9.55 2.91
N ALA A 310 -11.35 -10.19 3.42
CA ALA A 310 -10.00 -9.65 3.44
C ALA A 310 -9.11 -10.41 2.46
N ALA A 311 -8.01 -9.79 2.03
CA ALA A 311 -7.00 -10.43 1.20
C ALA A 311 -5.60 -10.18 1.74
N THR A 312 -4.70 -11.12 1.50
CA THR A 312 -3.27 -11.02 1.78
C THR A 312 -2.49 -11.26 0.51
N ILE A 313 -1.55 -10.35 0.21
CA ILE A 313 -0.60 -10.44 -0.90
C ILE A 313 0.80 -10.30 -0.31
N TYR A 314 1.76 -11.02 -0.87
CA TYR A 314 3.16 -10.95 -0.47
C TYR A 314 4.02 -10.49 -1.63
N GLN A 315 4.84 -9.46 -1.40
CA GLN A 315 5.87 -9.02 -2.34
C GLN A 315 7.24 -9.14 -1.68
N GLN A 316 8.23 -9.49 -2.47
CA GLN A 316 9.65 -9.56 -2.07
C GLN A 316 10.53 -8.99 -3.18
N THR A 317 11.75 -8.58 -2.84
CA THR A 317 12.78 -8.12 -3.78
C THR A 317 13.37 -9.27 -4.59
#